data_14d8d67f246addc536f6b8442466f60e
#
_entry.id   14d8d67f246addc536f6b8442466f60e
#
_cell.length_a   1.000
_cell.length_b   1.000
_cell.length_c   1.000
_cell.angle_alpha   90.00
_cell.angle_beta   90.00
_cell.angle_gamma   90.00
#
_symmetry.space_group_name_H-M   'P 1'
#
loop_
_entity.id
_entity.type
_entity.pdbx_description
1 polymer ?
#
loop_
_entity_poly.entity_id
_entity_poly.type
_entity_poly.pdbx_seq_one_letter_code
_entity_poly.pdbx_strand_id
1 'polypeptide(L)'
;MTRDSVYFQGQEKLNQWLARVVKETSDLKPLFDDLGDILLDGIHDRFDRGVAPNGKPWQKSWRAIAQGGKTGRDTGRLLNSFFAKTSNGGVQIATNVVYAPWFHYGAVITPKSKPHLKFRTPKRSKSVV
;
A
#
# COMPACT_ATOMS: atom_id res chain seq x y z
N MET A 1 10.75 31.76 52.42
CA MET A 1 9.80 30.81 51.84
C MET A 1 10.57 29.54 51.51
N THR A 2 10.49 28.58 52.35
CA THR A 2 10.97 27.23 52.07
C THR A 2 10.02 26.57 51.11
N ARG A 3 10.50 26.30 49.92
CA ARG A 3 9.78 25.39 49.00
C ARG A 3 9.90 24.00 49.56
N ASP A 4 8.84 23.49 50.14
CA ASP A 4 8.73 22.08 50.48
C ASP A 4 8.76 21.27 49.20
N SER A 5 9.95 20.81 48.83
CA SER A 5 10.10 19.80 47.79
C SER A 5 9.54 18.49 48.34
N VAL A 6 8.35 18.15 47.89
CA VAL A 6 7.76 16.85 48.18
C VAL A 6 8.60 15.79 47.46
N TYR A 7 9.49 15.14 48.20
CA TYR A 7 10.25 14.01 47.68
C TYR A 7 9.38 12.76 47.77
N PHE A 8 8.93 12.26 46.62
CA PHE A 8 8.29 10.96 46.57
C PHE A 8 9.36 9.86 46.68
N GLN A 9 9.25 9.02 47.69
CA GLN A 9 10.10 7.86 47.87
C GLN A 9 9.86 6.90 46.70
N GLY A 10 10.86 6.70 45.82
CA GLY A 10 10.75 5.90 44.60
C GLY A 10 10.85 6.69 43.29
N GLN A 11 11.02 8.02 43.35
CA GLN A 11 11.15 8.89 42.17
C GLN A 11 12.31 8.44 41.26
N GLU A 12 13.43 8.01 41.80
CA GLU A 12 14.56 7.49 41.03
C GLU A 12 14.19 6.20 40.27
N LYS A 13 13.49 5.27 40.91
CA LYS A 13 13.01 4.04 40.27
C LYS A 13 12.02 4.33 39.18
N LEU A 14 11.11 5.27 39.41
CA LEU A 14 10.15 5.71 38.39
C LEU A 14 10.86 6.36 37.20
N ASN A 15 11.83 7.25 37.45
CA ASN A 15 12.59 7.89 36.39
C ASN A 15 13.43 6.88 35.59
N GLN A 16 14.03 5.90 36.24
CA GLN A 16 14.77 4.81 35.60
C GLN A 16 13.83 3.95 34.75
N TRP A 17 12.65 3.63 35.24
CA TRP A 17 11.66 2.88 34.51
C TRP A 17 11.15 3.65 33.30
N LEU A 18 10.79 4.94 33.46
CA LEU A 18 10.40 5.82 32.37
C LEU A 18 11.49 5.96 31.31
N ALA A 19 12.75 6.14 31.73
CA ALA A 19 13.88 6.22 30.82
C ALA A 19 14.07 4.91 30.02
N ARG A 20 13.84 3.75 30.67
CA ARG A 20 13.87 2.46 29.99
C ARG A 20 12.74 2.34 28.98
N VAL A 21 11.49 2.67 29.36
CA VAL A 21 10.34 2.66 28.46
C VAL A 21 10.57 3.58 27.27
N VAL A 22 11.04 4.80 27.50
CA VAL A 22 11.37 5.75 26.41
C VAL A 22 12.45 5.19 25.49
N LYS A 23 13.48 4.56 26.04
CA LYS A 23 14.56 3.94 25.25
C LYS A 23 14.05 2.74 24.43
N GLU A 24 13.22 1.90 25.02
CA GLU A 24 12.64 0.72 24.34
C GLU A 24 11.63 1.11 23.27
N THR A 25 10.92 2.23 23.42
CA THR A 25 9.98 2.76 22.43
C THR A 25 10.60 3.78 21.46
N SER A 26 11.88 4.14 21.65
CA SER A 26 12.55 5.13 20.80
C SER A 26 12.87 4.62 19.40
N ASP A 27 12.98 3.30 19.23
CA ASP A 27 13.19 2.67 17.92
C ASP A 27 11.95 1.84 17.52
N LEU A 28 10.99 2.50 16.92
CA LEU A 28 9.79 1.89 16.36
C LEU A 28 10.00 1.36 14.94
N LYS A 29 11.19 1.55 14.38
CA LYS A 29 11.47 1.15 13.01
C LYS A 29 11.20 -0.34 12.74
N PRO A 30 11.64 -1.29 13.58
CA PRO A 30 11.33 -2.71 13.36
C PRO A 30 9.83 -3.01 13.31
N LEU A 31 9.04 -2.37 14.19
CA LEU A 31 7.59 -2.49 14.17
C LEU A 31 6.97 -1.98 12.86
N PHE A 32 7.47 -0.84 12.35
CA PHE A 32 7.01 -0.31 11.08
C PHE A 32 7.50 -1.11 9.88
N ASP A 33 8.65 -1.77 9.97
CA ASP A 33 9.12 -2.70 8.95
C ASP A 33 8.16 -3.91 8.85
N ASP A 34 7.83 -4.56 9.96
CA ASP A 34 6.85 -5.65 10.00
C ASP A 34 5.46 -5.21 9.49
N LEU A 35 5.03 -4.02 9.88
CA LEU A 35 3.76 -3.45 9.38
C LEU A 35 3.80 -3.19 7.88
N GLY A 36 4.94 -2.76 7.35
CA GLY A 36 5.15 -2.57 5.92
C GLY A 36 4.98 -3.87 5.14
N ASP A 37 5.55 -4.95 5.62
CA ASP A 37 5.43 -6.27 5.00
C ASP A 37 3.98 -6.78 5.03
N ILE A 38 3.29 -6.65 6.15
CA ILE A 38 1.86 -7.01 6.27
C ILE A 38 1.00 -6.21 5.26
N LEU A 39 1.28 -4.93 5.11
CA LEU A 39 0.55 -4.07 4.16
C LEU A 39 0.82 -4.47 2.70
N LEU A 40 2.06 -4.82 2.35
CA LEU A 40 2.42 -5.31 1.01
C LEU A 40 1.74 -6.65 0.71
N ASP A 41 1.77 -7.58 1.64
CA ASP A 41 1.07 -8.87 1.52
C ASP A 41 -0.44 -8.67 1.33
N GLY A 42 -1.03 -7.73 2.07
CA GLY A 42 -2.43 -7.36 1.90
C GLY A 42 -2.75 -6.78 0.51
N ILE A 43 -1.83 -6.03 -0.09
CA ILE A 43 -1.97 -5.52 -1.47
C ILE A 43 -1.89 -6.68 -2.46
N HIS A 44 -0.91 -7.57 -2.32
CA HIS A 44 -0.75 -8.73 -3.19
C HIS A 44 -1.99 -9.64 -3.15
N ASP A 45 -2.52 -9.95 -1.96
CA ASP A 45 -3.75 -10.73 -1.80
C ASP A 45 -4.95 -10.10 -2.51
N ARG A 46 -5.12 -8.77 -2.41
CA ARG A 46 -6.21 -8.07 -3.11
C ARG A 46 -6.08 -8.14 -4.63
N PHE A 47 -4.86 -8.03 -5.16
CA PHE A 47 -4.61 -8.19 -6.59
C PHE A 47 -4.88 -9.64 -7.04
N ASP A 48 -4.54 -10.62 -6.24
CA ASP A 48 -4.80 -12.03 -6.54
C ASP A 48 -6.28 -12.37 -6.52
N ARG A 49 -7.02 -11.82 -5.56
CA ARG A 49 -8.48 -11.99 -5.47
C ARG A 49 -9.26 -11.05 -6.40
N GLY A 50 -8.64 -9.98 -6.91
CA GLY A 50 -9.29 -8.98 -7.75
C GLY A 50 -10.34 -8.18 -6.99
N VAL A 51 -10.04 -7.79 -5.75
CA VAL A 51 -10.95 -7.05 -4.88
C VAL A 51 -10.36 -5.73 -4.42
N ALA A 52 -11.22 -4.75 -4.24
CA ALA A 52 -10.87 -3.45 -3.65
C ALA A 52 -10.70 -3.56 -2.13
N PRO A 53 -10.12 -2.53 -1.45
CA PRO A 53 -9.97 -2.53 0.00
C PRO A 53 -11.28 -2.71 0.79
N ASN A 54 -12.41 -2.33 0.21
CA ASN A 54 -13.76 -2.50 0.78
C ASN A 54 -14.36 -3.89 0.51
N GLY A 55 -13.58 -4.83 -0.06
CA GLY A 55 -14.03 -6.19 -0.38
C GLY A 55 -14.84 -6.32 -1.69
N LYS A 56 -15.17 -5.20 -2.36
CA LYS A 56 -15.91 -5.26 -3.62
C LYS A 56 -15.01 -5.78 -4.75
N PRO A 57 -15.48 -6.71 -5.59
CA PRO A 57 -14.72 -7.19 -6.73
C PRO A 57 -14.49 -6.06 -7.75
N TRP A 58 -13.31 -6.01 -8.34
CA TRP A 58 -13.01 -5.10 -9.42
C TRP A 58 -13.79 -5.47 -10.68
N GLN A 59 -14.23 -4.45 -11.39
CA GLN A 59 -14.82 -4.65 -12.70
C GLN A 59 -13.78 -5.26 -13.65
N LYS A 60 -14.18 -6.31 -14.39
CA LYS A 60 -13.28 -6.96 -15.35
C LYS A 60 -12.88 -5.99 -16.46
N SER A 61 -11.59 -5.85 -16.69
CA SER A 61 -11.07 -5.07 -17.82
C SER A 61 -11.34 -5.80 -19.14
N TRP A 62 -11.42 -5.05 -20.25
CA TRP A 62 -11.56 -5.61 -21.57
C TRP A 62 -10.50 -6.67 -21.91
N ARG A 63 -9.26 -6.44 -21.47
CA ARG A 63 -8.17 -7.39 -21.61
C ARG A 63 -8.45 -8.69 -20.83
N ALA A 64 -8.87 -8.58 -19.59
CA ALA A 64 -9.19 -9.73 -18.75
C ALA A 64 -10.35 -10.58 -19.35
N ILE A 65 -11.33 -9.91 -19.97
CA ILE A 65 -12.44 -10.58 -20.64
C ILE A 65 -11.95 -11.28 -21.92
N ALA A 66 -11.14 -10.60 -22.73
CA ALA A 66 -10.71 -11.10 -24.04
C ALA A 66 -9.65 -12.22 -23.94
N GLN A 67 -8.79 -12.17 -22.94
CA GLN A 67 -7.65 -13.09 -22.78
C GLN A 67 -7.78 -14.06 -21.61
N GLY A 68 -8.86 -13.97 -20.81
CA GLY A 68 -9.05 -14.82 -19.62
C GLY A 68 -8.14 -14.46 -18.43
N GLY A 69 -7.53 -13.27 -18.43
CA GLY A 69 -6.64 -12.79 -17.38
C GLY A 69 -7.37 -12.13 -16.21
N LYS A 70 -6.58 -11.59 -15.28
CA LYS A 70 -7.07 -10.82 -14.13
C LYS A 70 -6.95 -9.31 -14.37
N THR A 71 -7.94 -8.55 -13.91
CA THR A 71 -7.88 -7.08 -13.89
C THR A 71 -6.73 -6.63 -12.97
N GLY A 72 -5.97 -5.61 -13.40
CA GLY A 72 -4.82 -5.10 -12.65
C GLY A 72 -3.54 -5.94 -12.77
N ARG A 73 -3.62 -7.13 -13.34
CA ARG A 73 -2.48 -8.05 -13.50
C ARG A 73 -2.35 -8.49 -14.95
N ASP A 74 -1.49 -7.82 -15.69
CA ASP A 74 -1.07 -8.23 -17.02
C ASP A 74 0.31 -8.88 -16.96
N THR A 75 1.36 -8.07 -16.95
CA THR A 75 2.76 -8.50 -16.79
C THR A 75 3.18 -8.61 -15.32
N GLY A 76 2.33 -8.21 -14.39
CA GLY A 76 2.67 -8.09 -12.96
C GLY A 76 3.44 -6.82 -12.60
N ARG A 77 3.71 -5.94 -13.56
CA ARG A 77 4.51 -4.72 -13.34
C ARG A 77 3.94 -3.83 -12.23
N LEU A 78 2.64 -3.58 -12.22
CA LEU A 78 2.00 -2.77 -11.19
C LEU A 78 2.05 -3.48 -9.83
N LEU A 79 1.68 -4.74 -9.78
CA LEU A 79 1.68 -5.54 -8.56
C LEU A 79 3.06 -5.58 -7.89
N ASN A 80 4.11 -5.81 -8.68
CA ASN A 80 5.48 -5.94 -8.19
C ASN A 80 6.18 -4.57 -7.99
N SER A 81 5.50 -3.46 -8.26
CA SER A 81 6.07 -2.12 -8.12
C SER A 81 5.84 -1.48 -6.75
N PHE A 82 4.98 -2.07 -5.93
CA PHE A 82 4.73 -1.56 -4.59
C PHE A 82 5.89 -1.85 -3.66
N PHE A 83 6.27 -0.88 -2.87
CA PHE A 83 7.29 -1.02 -1.85
C PHE A 83 6.91 -0.24 -0.60
N ALA A 84 7.37 -0.72 0.55
CA ALA A 84 7.24 -0.03 1.82
C ALA A 84 8.47 0.83 2.08
N LYS A 85 8.24 2.05 2.54
CA LYS A 85 9.27 2.93 3.06
C LYS A 85 8.95 3.20 4.52
N THR A 86 9.84 2.79 5.40
CA THR A 86 9.65 2.83 6.85
C THR A 86 10.57 3.85 7.50
N SER A 87 10.10 4.45 8.57
CA SER A 87 10.84 5.37 9.41
C SER A 87 10.35 5.24 10.86
N ASN A 88 11.00 5.90 11.80
CA ASN A 88 10.51 5.93 13.19
C ASN A 88 9.16 6.64 13.36
N GLY A 89 8.70 7.37 12.35
CA GLY A 89 7.41 8.08 12.36
C GLY A 89 6.28 7.35 11.64
N GLY A 90 6.55 6.20 10.99
CA GLY A 90 5.51 5.45 10.30
C GLY A 90 5.99 4.66 9.08
N VAL A 91 5.03 4.06 8.40
CA VAL A 91 5.21 3.32 7.15
C VAL A 91 4.47 4.02 6.01
N GLN A 92 5.11 4.09 4.87
CA GLN A 92 4.54 4.60 3.63
C GLN A 92 4.63 3.53 2.55
N ILE A 93 3.50 3.20 1.93
CA ILE A 93 3.47 2.35 0.74
C ILE A 93 3.51 3.24 -0.50
N ALA A 94 4.42 2.95 -1.40
CA ALA A 94 4.62 3.70 -2.62
C ALA A 94 4.78 2.79 -3.84
N THR A 95 4.64 3.36 -5.02
CA THR A 95 4.91 2.71 -6.30
C THR A 95 5.59 3.69 -7.25
N ASN A 96 6.46 3.20 -8.10
CA ASN A 96 7.14 3.98 -9.13
C ASN A 96 6.45 3.90 -10.50
N VAL A 97 5.28 3.26 -10.59
CA VAL A 97 4.55 3.12 -11.84
C VAL A 97 3.69 4.34 -12.11
N VAL A 98 3.94 5.01 -13.22
CA VAL A 98 3.29 6.29 -13.60
C VAL A 98 1.76 6.19 -13.69
N TYR A 99 1.22 5.05 -14.11
CA TYR A 99 -0.22 4.85 -14.26
C TYR A 99 -0.93 4.36 -12.99
N ALA A 100 -0.21 4.11 -11.89
CA ALA A 100 -0.80 3.64 -10.63
C ALA A 100 -1.88 4.58 -10.06
N PRO A 101 -1.72 5.92 -10.10
CA PRO A 101 -2.78 6.83 -9.65
C PRO A 101 -4.07 6.68 -10.46
N TRP A 102 -3.98 6.47 -11.76
CA TRP A 102 -5.16 6.28 -12.60
C TRP A 102 -5.88 4.96 -12.32
N PHE A 103 -5.12 3.93 -11.98
CA PHE A 103 -5.69 2.66 -11.55
C PHE A 103 -6.41 2.79 -10.19
N HIS A 104 -5.85 3.58 -9.29
CA HIS A 104 -6.36 3.76 -7.93
C HIS A 104 -7.58 4.69 -7.87
N TYR A 105 -7.50 5.84 -8.53
CA TYR A 105 -8.53 6.89 -8.47
C TYR A 105 -9.47 6.88 -9.68
N GLY A 106 -9.16 6.09 -10.70
CA GLY A 106 -9.80 6.17 -11.99
C GLY A 106 -9.30 7.34 -12.82
N ALA A 107 -9.67 7.35 -14.09
CA ALA A 107 -9.35 8.45 -15.00
C ALA A 107 -10.37 8.57 -16.13
N VAL A 108 -10.62 9.78 -16.59
CA VAL A 108 -11.35 10.06 -17.80
C VAL A 108 -10.33 10.37 -18.90
N ILE A 109 -10.30 9.53 -19.93
CA ILE A 109 -9.38 9.67 -21.06
C ILE A 109 -10.13 10.30 -22.23
N THR A 110 -9.69 11.50 -22.62
CA THR A 110 -10.26 12.23 -23.76
C THR A 110 -9.27 12.29 -24.91
N PRO A 111 -9.72 12.25 -26.16
CA PRO A 111 -8.84 12.43 -27.31
C PRO A 111 -8.31 13.85 -27.37
N LYS A 112 -6.99 14.03 -27.61
CA LYS A 112 -6.36 15.36 -27.70
C LYS A 112 -6.43 15.98 -29.10
N SER A 113 -6.33 15.18 -30.14
CA SER A 113 -6.17 15.66 -31.54
C SER A 113 -7.10 15.02 -32.55
N LYS A 114 -7.90 14.04 -32.13
CA LYS A 114 -8.86 13.33 -33.04
C LYS A 114 -10.23 13.30 -32.38
N PRO A 115 -11.31 13.20 -33.18
CA PRO A 115 -12.67 13.21 -32.62
C PRO A 115 -13.01 11.97 -31.78
N HIS A 116 -12.19 10.93 -31.82
CA HIS A 116 -12.42 9.68 -31.07
C HIS A 116 -11.12 9.01 -30.66
N LEU A 117 -11.19 8.23 -29.57
CA LEU A 117 -10.11 7.38 -29.12
C LEU A 117 -10.03 6.10 -29.96
N LYS A 118 -8.82 5.72 -30.37
CA LYS A 118 -8.55 4.44 -31.02
C LYS A 118 -7.90 3.49 -30.04
N PHE A 119 -8.52 2.35 -29.83
CA PHE A 119 -7.96 1.28 -29.00
C PHE A 119 -7.52 0.12 -29.89
N ARG A 120 -6.35 -0.44 -29.58
CA ARG A 120 -5.97 -1.73 -30.13
C ARG A 120 -6.72 -2.80 -29.32
N THR A 121 -7.71 -3.45 -29.91
CA THR A 121 -8.36 -4.61 -29.28
C THR A 121 -7.35 -5.75 -29.19
N PRO A 122 -7.16 -6.37 -28.01
CA PRO A 122 -6.34 -7.56 -27.91
C PRO A 122 -6.92 -8.66 -28.80
N LYS A 123 -6.05 -9.34 -29.56
CA LYS A 123 -6.46 -10.50 -30.33
C LYS A 123 -7.12 -11.51 -29.39
N ARG A 124 -8.36 -11.92 -29.72
CA ARG A 124 -9.05 -12.98 -28.99
C ARG A 124 -8.18 -14.22 -29.07
N SER A 125 -7.79 -14.79 -27.94
CA SER A 125 -7.15 -16.07 -27.91
C SER A 125 -8.13 -17.07 -28.56
N LYS A 126 -7.72 -17.69 -29.66
CA LYS A 126 -8.50 -18.82 -30.20
C LYS A 126 -8.46 -19.89 -29.13
N SER A 127 -9.59 -20.13 -28.48
CA SER A 127 -9.76 -21.32 -27.68
C SER A 127 -9.50 -22.52 -28.60
N VAL A 128 -8.42 -23.21 -28.33
CA VAL A 128 -8.18 -24.54 -28.93
C VAL A 128 -9.27 -25.44 -28.37
N VAL A 129 -10.15 -25.85 -29.23
CA VAL A 129 -11.15 -26.89 -28.95
C VAL A 129 -10.42 -28.22 -28.80
#